data_cf4c45ff6b8968b2ddcc64fc62b70bb8
#
_entry.id   cf4c45ff6b8968b2ddcc64fc62b70bb8
#
_cell.length_a   1.000
_cell.length_b   1.000
_cell.length_c   1.000
_cell.angle_alpha   90.00
_cell.angle_beta   90.00
_cell.angle_gamma   90.00
#
_symmetry.space_group_name_H-M   'P 1'
#
loop_
_entity.id
_entity.type
_entity.pdbx_description
1 polymer ?
#
loop_
_entity_poly.entity_id
_entity_poly.type
_entity_poly.pdbx_seq_one_letter_code
_entity_poly.pdbx_strand_id
1 'polypeptide(L)'
;SSNDLIVSGDGTCVHSHASAYGHRVCHCAEQGINNCTCQRHFSDPDASFGWDSDLGYYYFGHTLYMLSCHNEPYQTDLPLHIRFFDAKRHNSVSGIVSLAEFRKINPSIKISGLCLDSAHDNYPTYELCREWGINPFIDLNSNRGRPETIPK
;
A
#
# COMPACT_ATOMS: atom_id res chain seq x y z
N SER A 1 -24.24 21.21 7.46
CA SER A 1 -23.39 20.62 6.42
C SER A 1 -22.38 19.73 7.13
N SER A 2 -22.51 18.43 6.98
CA SER A 2 -21.57 17.51 7.60
C SER A 2 -20.23 17.60 6.84
N ASN A 3 -19.14 17.84 7.55
CA ASN A 3 -17.78 17.77 7.01
C ASN A 3 -17.31 16.31 6.87
N ASP A 4 -18.23 15.42 6.50
CA ASP A 4 -17.95 14.01 6.35
C ASP A 4 -17.27 13.75 5.00
N LEU A 5 -16.10 13.14 5.02
CA LEU A 5 -15.37 12.81 3.81
C LEU A 5 -15.66 11.37 3.34
N ILE A 6 -15.73 11.21 2.03
CA ILE A 6 -15.56 9.91 1.37
C ILE A 6 -14.14 9.87 0.86
N VAL A 7 -13.38 8.87 1.30
CA VAL A 7 -11.96 8.72 1.03
C VAL A 7 -11.74 7.52 0.13
N SER A 8 -10.87 7.64 -0.85
CA SER A 8 -10.34 6.52 -1.62
C SER A 8 -8.89 6.24 -1.27
N GLY A 9 -8.47 4.99 -1.40
CA GLY A 9 -7.10 4.58 -1.13
C GLY A 9 -6.58 3.61 -2.18
N ASP A 10 -5.35 3.84 -2.63
CA ASP A 10 -4.69 2.98 -3.60
C ASP A 10 -3.17 3.00 -3.44
N GLY A 11 -2.50 1.93 -3.89
CA GLY A 11 -1.07 1.75 -3.87
C GLY A 11 -0.47 1.68 -5.27
N THR A 12 0.59 2.46 -5.51
CA THR A 12 1.34 2.48 -6.76
C THR A 12 2.75 1.95 -6.55
N CYS A 13 3.21 1.08 -7.46
CA CYS A 13 4.58 0.57 -7.46
C CYS A 13 5.58 1.67 -7.81
N VAL A 14 6.63 1.81 -7.00
CA VAL A 14 7.73 2.74 -7.22
C VAL A 14 9.03 1.94 -7.32
N HIS A 15 9.56 1.85 -8.53
CA HIS A 15 10.76 1.07 -8.81
C HIS A 15 12.01 1.79 -8.28
N SER A 16 12.86 1.07 -7.56
CA SER A 16 14.18 1.54 -7.18
C SER A 16 15.19 1.17 -8.25
N HIS A 17 16.09 2.11 -8.59
CA HIS A 17 17.23 1.82 -9.46
C HIS A 17 18.44 1.27 -8.70
N ALA A 18 18.32 1.09 -7.38
CA ALA A 18 19.36 0.50 -6.57
C ALA A 18 19.49 -1.01 -6.85
N SER A 19 20.69 -1.54 -6.63
CA SER A 19 20.92 -2.99 -6.70
C SER A 19 20.30 -3.68 -5.51
N ALA A 20 19.41 -4.65 -5.76
CA ALA A 20 18.83 -5.50 -4.73
C ALA A 20 19.88 -6.37 -3.98
N TYR A 21 21.05 -6.56 -4.58
CA TYR A 21 22.14 -7.36 -4.02
C TYR A 21 23.19 -6.53 -3.30
N GLY A 22 23.08 -5.20 -3.34
CA GLY A 22 24.05 -4.26 -2.79
C GLY A 22 25.39 -4.26 -3.54
N HIS A 23 26.30 -3.40 -3.09
CA HIS A 23 27.64 -3.27 -3.63
C HIS A 23 28.67 -3.86 -2.66
N ARG A 24 29.71 -4.50 -3.20
CA ARG A 24 30.82 -4.98 -2.37
C ARG A 24 31.66 -3.78 -1.90
N VAL A 25 31.98 -3.78 -0.61
CA VAL A 25 32.88 -2.80 0.02
C VAL A 25 34.17 -3.45 0.56
N CYS A 26 34.32 -4.76 0.36
CA CYS A 26 35.49 -5.54 0.75
C CYS A 26 36.46 -5.74 -0.43
N HIS A 27 37.70 -6.09 -0.15
CA HIS A 27 38.75 -6.40 -1.12
C HIS A 27 38.86 -7.88 -1.49
N CYS A 28 37.86 -8.69 -1.12
CA CYS A 28 37.89 -10.16 -1.34
C CYS A 28 38.00 -10.52 -2.83
N ALA A 29 37.40 -9.73 -3.73
CA ALA A 29 37.49 -9.98 -5.17
C ALA A 29 38.93 -9.84 -5.72
N GLU A 30 39.71 -8.93 -5.17
CA GLU A 30 41.13 -8.74 -5.52
C GLU A 30 41.98 -9.93 -5.08
N GLN A 31 41.53 -10.66 -4.06
CA GLN A 31 42.17 -11.89 -3.55
C GLN A 31 41.61 -13.17 -4.21
N GLY A 32 40.79 -13.04 -5.26
CA GLY A 32 40.17 -14.18 -5.95
C GLY A 32 39.00 -14.82 -5.23
N ILE A 33 38.50 -14.24 -4.11
CA ILE A 33 37.37 -14.76 -3.32
C ILE A 33 36.08 -14.16 -3.88
N ASN A 34 35.36 -14.92 -4.72
CA ASN A 34 34.13 -14.43 -5.36
C ASN A 34 32.86 -14.59 -4.52
N ASN A 35 32.81 -15.54 -3.58
CA ASN A 35 31.66 -15.84 -2.74
C ASN A 35 31.89 -15.48 -1.27
N CYS A 36 32.35 -14.24 -0.99
CA CYS A 36 32.53 -13.78 0.37
C CYS A 36 31.18 -13.44 1.04
N THR A 37 31.15 -13.62 2.36
CA THR A 37 30.01 -13.25 3.22
C THR A 37 30.16 -11.86 3.86
N CYS A 38 31.09 -11.04 3.35
CA CYS A 38 31.31 -9.69 3.85
C CYS A 38 30.06 -8.81 3.66
N GLN A 39 29.88 -7.90 4.60
CA GLN A 39 28.79 -6.92 4.54
C GLN A 39 28.82 -6.14 3.21
N ARG A 40 27.64 -5.89 2.65
CA ARG A 40 27.47 -5.11 1.44
C ARG A 40 26.86 -3.75 1.77
N HIS A 41 27.15 -2.78 0.94
CA HIS A 41 26.50 -1.48 0.97
C HIS A 41 25.27 -1.48 0.06
N PHE A 42 24.14 -1.06 0.60
CA PHE A 42 22.89 -0.91 -0.13
C PHE A 42 22.59 0.59 -0.31
N SER A 43 22.36 1.01 -1.54
CA SER A 43 22.01 2.41 -1.85
C SER A 43 20.56 2.73 -1.47
N ASP A 44 19.71 1.69 -1.40
CA ASP A 44 18.32 1.78 -0.99
C ASP A 44 18.01 0.60 -0.04
N PRO A 45 18.36 0.73 1.26
CA PRO A 45 18.28 -0.37 2.22
C PRO A 45 16.84 -0.73 2.60
N ASP A 46 15.89 0.18 2.39
CA ASP A 46 14.48 -0.01 2.75
C ASP A 46 13.64 -0.56 1.59
N ALA A 47 14.23 -0.65 0.37
CA ALA A 47 13.56 -1.25 -0.77
C ALA A 47 13.47 -2.78 -0.62
N SER A 48 12.43 -3.35 -1.17
CA SER A 48 12.21 -4.80 -1.19
C SER A 48 11.59 -5.27 -2.50
N PHE A 49 11.55 -6.59 -2.72
CA PHE A 49 10.81 -7.15 -3.85
C PHE A 49 9.31 -7.18 -3.57
N GLY A 50 8.53 -6.67 -4.50
CA GLY A 50 7.09 -6.71 -4.54
C GLY A 50 6.59 -7.25 -5.87
N TRP A 51 5.30 -7.56 -5.94
CA TRP A 51 4.63 -8.00 -7.15
C TRP A 51 3.84 -6.85 -7.76
N ASP A 52 4.11 -6.54 -9.02
CA ASP A 52 3.32 -5.61 -9.82
C ASP A 52 2.24 -6.40 -10.56
N SER A 53 0.98 -6.24 -10.16
CA SER A 53 -0.15 -6.96 -10.76
C SER A 53 -0.49 -6.47 -12.17
N ASP A 54 -0.21 -5.20 -12.47
CA ASP A 54 -0.53 -4.60 -13.76
C ASP A 54 0.44 -5.06 -14.85
N LEU A 55 1.71 -5.17 -14.48
CA LEU A 55 2.78 -5.60 -15.39
C LEU A 55 3.06 -7.11 -15.31
N GLY A 56 2.60 -7.78 -14.26
CA GLY A 56 2.72 -9.23 -14.10
C GLY A 56 4.14 -9.70 -13.79
N TYR A 57 4.97 -8.90 -13.11
CA TYR A 57 6.33 -9.28 -12.71
C TYR A 57 6.72 -8.74 -11.34
N TYR A 58 7.80 -9.30 -10.79
CA TYR A 58 8.41 -8.79 -9.56
C TYR A 58 9.25 -7.56 -9.85
N TYR A 59 9.12 -6.53 -9.00
CA TYR A 59 9.95 -5.34 -9.02
C TYR A 59 10.69 -5.17 -7.68
N PHE A 60 11.80 -4.46 -7.71
CA PHE A 60 12.53 -4.05 -6.51
C PHE A 60 12.26 -2.57 -6.25
N GLY A 61 11.78 -2.23 -5.04
CA GLY A 61 11.44 -0.84 -4.74
C GLY A 61 10.50 -0.68 -3.55
N HIS A 62 9.55 0.22 -3.72
CA HIS A 62 8.60 0.65 -2.70
C HIS A 62 7.17 0.63 -3.25
N THR A 63 6.21 0.73 -2.35
CA THR A 63 4.82 1.06 -2.68
C THR A 63 4.50 2.45 -2.14
N LEU A 64 4.08 3.36 -3.01
CA LEU A 64 3.48 4.63 -2.63
C LEU A 64 2.00 4.40 -2.39
N TYR A 65 1.54 4.53 -1.16
CA TYR A 65 0.12 4.44 -0.83
C TYR A 65 -0.45 5.84 -0.59
N MET A 66 -1.56 6.16 -1.23
CA MET A 66 -2.21 7.46 -1.16
C MET A 66 -3.67 7.33 -0.75
N LEU A 67 -4.08 8.14 0.22
CA LEU A 67 -5.47 8.43 0.50
C LEU A 67 -5.84 9.73 -0.19
N SER A 68 -6.98 9.77 -0.85
CA SER A 68 -7.50 10.95 -1.56
C SER A 68 -9.00 11.12 -1.34
N CYS A 69 -9.52 12.30 -1.59
CA CYS A 69 -10.95 12.54 -1.69
C CYS A 69 -11.27 13.33 -2.95
N HIS A 70 -12.47 13.12 -3.49
CA HIS A 70 -12.97 13.90 -4.61
C HIS A 70 -13.63 15.17 -4.12
N ASN A 71 -13.27 16.30 -4.74
CA ASN A 71 -13.91 17.59 -4.50
C ASN A 71 -14.87 17.91 -5.64
N GLU A 72 -16.16 17.63 -5.43
CA GLU A 72 -17.21 17.79 -6.43
C GLU A 72 -17.29 19.20 -7.04
N PRO A 73 -17.28 20.31 -6.25
CA PRO A 73 -17.35 21.65 -6.79
C PRO A 73 -16.23 22.03 -7.76
N TYR A 74 -15.05 21.47 -7.56
CA TYR A 74 -13.86 21.77 -8.37
C TYR A 74 -13.52 20.63 -9.34
N GLN A 75 -14.27 19.52 -9.33
CA GLN A 75 -14.02 18.32 -10.14
C GLN A 75 -12.56 17.88 -10.08
N THR A 76 -12.01 17.83 -8.87
CA THR A 76 -10.60 17.56 -8.62
C THR A 76 -10.42 16.59 -7.47
N ASP A 77 -9.40 15.72 -7.57
CA ASP A 77 -9.00 14.82 -6.50
C ASP A 77 -7.92 15.47 -5.66
N LEU A 78 -8.13 15.44 -4.34
CA LEU A 78 -7.21 16.02 -3.37
C LEU A 78 -6.49 14.91 -2.61
N PRO A 79 -5.15 14.86 -2.64
CA PRO A 79 -4.39 13.96 -1.80
C PRO A 79 -4.54 14.39 -0.33
N LEU A 80 -4.90 13.43 0.52
CA LEU A 80 -5.10 13.65 1.96
C LEU A 80 -3.90 13.15 2.77
N HIS A 81 -3.37 12.00 2.38
CA HIS A 81 -2.27 11.35 3.06
C HIS A 81 -1.47 10.50 2.09
N ILE A 82 -0.14 10.62 2.15
CA ILE A 82 0.77 9.87 1.29
C ILE A 82 1.82 9.20 2.16
N ARG A 83 2.08 7.93 1.92
CA ARG A 83 3.13 7.18 2.60
C ARG A 83 3.84 6.19 1.69
N PHE A 84 5.15 6.07 1.86
CA PHE A 84 5.95 5.01 1.27
C PHE A 84 6.00 3.80 2.21
N PHE A 85 5.86 2.62 1.62
CA PHE A 85 6.06 1.33 2.25
C PHE A 85 7.08 0.53 1.46
N ASP A 86 7.67 -0.50 2.08
CA ASP A 86 8.43 -1.49 1.33
C ASP A 86 7.51 -2.24 0.35
N ALA A 87 8.05 -2.65 -0.82
CA ALA A 87 7.26 -3.23 -1.90
C ALA A 87 6.60 -4.57 -1.54
N LYS A 88 7.11 -5.29 -0.54
CA LYS A 88 6.57 -6.60 -0.09
C LYS A 88 5.28 -6.45 0.73
N ARG A 89 4.97 -5.23 1.21
CA ARG A 89 3.80 -5.01 2.05
C ARG A 89 2.52 -5.03 1.22
N HIS A 90 1.56 -5.82 1.63
CA HIS A 90 0.26 -5.90 0.96
C HIS A 90 -0.53 -4.59 1.06
N ASN A 91 -1.19 -4.17 -0.02
CA ASN A 91 -1.93 -2.90 -0.10
C ASN A 91 -2.98 -2.76 1.01
N SER A 92 -3.66 -3.85 1.39
CA SER A 92 -4.65 -3.80 2.48
C SER A 92 -4.03 -3.37 3.82
N VAL A 93 -2.81 -3.83 4.13
CA VAL A 93 -2.10 -3.41 5.34
C VAL A 93 -1.66 -1.96 5.24
N SER A 94 -1.15 -1.56 4.07
CA SER A 94 -0.75 -0.17 3.79
C SER A 94 -1.94 0.79 3.92
N GLY A 95 -3.10 0.39 3.42
CA GLY A 95 -4.35 1.14 3.54
C GLY A 95 -4.80 1.35 4.98
N ILE A 96 -4.80 0.28 5.78
CA ILE A 96 -5.18 0.34 7.20
C ILE A 96 -4.23 1.27 7.98
N VAL A 97 -2.92 1.13 7.78
CA VAL A 97 -1.92 1.96 8.46
C VAL A 97 -2.07 3.42 8.06
N SER A 98 -2.20 3.72 6.76
CA SER A 98 -2.37 5.08 6.25
C SER A 98 -3.65 5.73 6.78
N LEU A 99 -4.74 4.99 6.83
CA LEU A 99 -6.01 5.47 7.36
C LEU A 99 -5.93 5.75 8.88
N ALA A 100 -5.28 4.88 9.64
CA ALA A 100 -5.06 5.08 11.08
C ALA A 100 -4.21 6.30 11.36
N GLU A 101 -3.14 6.52 10.60
CA GLU A 101 -2.28 7.70 10.71
C GLU A 101 -3.02 8.97 10.35
N PHE A 102 -3.75 8.97 9.24
CA PHE A 102 -4.55 10.13 8.83
C PHE A 102 -5.54 10.54 9.92
N ARG A 103 -6.28 9.60 10.51
CA ARG A 103 -7.23 9.85 11.60
C ARG A 103 -6.53 10.39 12.85
N LYS A 104 -5.35 9.88 13.18
CA LYS A 104 -4.56 10.36 14.32
C LYS A 104 -4.08 11.80 14.14
N ILE A 105 -3.65 12.15 12.92
CA ILE A 105 -3.16 13.50 12.59
C ILE A 105 -4.32 14.49 12.48
N ASN A 106 -5.48 14.04 12.00
CA ASN A 106 -6.65 14.87 11.72
C ASN A 106 -7.89 14.42 12.51
N PRO A 107 -7.89 14.48 13.84
CA PRO A 107 -8.96 13.93 14.68
C PRO A 107 -10.32 14.63 14.51
N SER A 108 -10.32 15.86 14.00
CA SER A 108 -11.55 16.63 13.73
C SER A 108 -12.22 16.28 12.40
N ILE A 109 -11.51 15.56 11.50
CA ILE A 109 -12.04 15.17 10.21
C ILE A 109 -12.75 13.83 10.37
N LYS A 110 -14.03 13.79 10.01
CA LYS A 110 -14.83 12.57 10.03
C LYS A 110 -14.84 11.95 8.63
N ILE A 111 -14.44 10.68 8.56
CA ILE A 111 -14.56 9.85 7.36
C ILE A 111 -15.86 9.06 7.47
N SER A 112 -16.77 9.23 6.51
CA SER A 112 -18.04 8.52 6.47
C SER A 112 -18.04 7.33 5.51
N GLY A 113 -17.20 7.37 4.48
CA GLY A 113 -17.07 6.31 3.49
C GLY A 113 -15.62 6.08 3.06
N LEU A 114 -15.32 4.83 2.69
CA LEU A 114 -14.01 4.40 2.23
C LEU A 114 -14.16 3.55 0.96
N CYS A 115 -13.62 4.04 -0.16
CA CYS A 115 -13.65 3.37 -1.45
C CYS A 115 -12.30 2.71 -1.71
N LEU A 116 -12.28 1.39 -1.87
CA LEU A 116 -11.06 0.61 -2.07
C LEU A 116 -11.26 -0.44 -3.17
N ASP A 117 -10.16 -0.86 -3.77
CA ASP A 117 -10.14 -1.97 -4.72
C ASP A 117 -10.25 -3.35 -4.05
N SER A 118 -10.31 -4.40 -4.85
CA SER A 118 -10.44 -5.79 -4.40
C SER A 118 -9.24 -6.32 -3.60
N ALA A 119 -8.09 -5.67 -3.62
CA ALA A 119 -6.94 -6.04 -2.78
C ALA A 119 -7.22 -5.82 -1.29
N HIS A 120 -8.18 -4.98 -0.98
CA HIS A 120 -8.61 -4.65 0.39
C HIS A 120 -9.83 -5.47 0.85
N ASP A 121 -10.37 -6.36 0.02
CA ASP A 121 -11.47 -7.26 0.36
C ASP A 121 -11.00 -8.35 1.34
N ASN A 122 -10.90 -7.99 2.61
CA ASN A 122 -10.51 -8.89 3.68
C ASN A 122 -11.21 -8.52 5.00
N TYR A 123 -11.37 -9.52 5.85
CA TYR A 123 -12.09 -9.39 7.12
C TYR A 123 -11.55 -8.26 8.03
N PRO A 124 -10.24 -8.10 8.25
CA PRO A 124 -9.71 -7.00 9.08
C PRO A 124 -10.10 -5.61 8.59
N THR A 125 -10.15 -5.38 7.28
CA THR A 125 -10.56 -4.07 6.72
C THR A 125 -12.03 -3.76 7.07
N TYR A 126 -12.93 -4.73 6.91
CA TYR A 126 -14.35 -4.55 7.28
C TYR A 126 -14.54 -4.34 8.78
N GLU A 127 -13.82 -5.10 9.61
CA GLU A 127 -13.90 -4.95 11.07
C GLU A 127 -13.46 -3.56 11.53
N LEU A 128 -12.35 -3.04 10.98
CA LEU A 128 -11.89 -1.69 11.31
C LEU A 128 -12.86 -0.62 10.83
N CYS A 129 -13.42 -0.77 9.62
CA CYS A 129 -14.44 0.15 9.13
C CYS A 129 -15.65 0.17 10.06
N ARG A 130 -16.11 -1.00 10.53
CA ARG A 130 -17.20 -1.11 11.48
C ARG A 130 -16.88 -0.43 12.81
N GLU A 131 -15.71 -0.69 13.37
CA GLU A 131 -15.25 -0.11 14.64
C GLU A 131 -15.13 1.42 14.56
N TRP A 132 -14.69 1.92 13.42
CA TRP A 132 -14.50 3.35 13.19
C TRP A 132 -15.74 4.08 12.65
N GLY A 133 -16.84 3.37 12.42
CA GLY A 133 -18.09 3.94 11.90
C GLY A 133 -17.96 4.45 10.45
N ILE A 134 -17.12 3.79 9.65
CA ILE A 134 -16.88 4.09 8.23
C ILE A 134 -17.63 3.08 7.37
N ASN A 135 -18.35 3.55 6.35
CA ASN A 135 -19.01 2.68 5.38
C ASN A 135 -18.00 2.21 4.33
N PRO A 136 -17.68 0.91 4.23
CA PRO A 136 -16.76 0.40 3.22
C PRO A 136 -17.46 0.20 1.88
N PHE A 137 -16.86 0.69 0.81
CA PHE A 137 -17.20 0.43 -0.58
C PHE A 137 -15.99 -0.24 -1.23
N ILE A 138 -15.94 -1.57 -1.17
CA ILE A 138 -14.78 -2.37 -1.58
C ILE A 138 -15.20 -3.31 -2.69
N ASP A 139 -14.44 -3.35 -3.78
CA ASP A 139 -14.64 -4.32 -4.85
C ASP A 139 -14.39 -5.73 -4.33
N LEU A 140 -15.29 -6.66 -4.68
CA LEU A 140 -15.17 -8.04 -4.25
C LEU A 140 -14.04 -8.73 -4.98
N ASN A 141 -13.19 -9.42 -4.22
CA ASN A 141 -12.11 -10.21 -4.79
C ASN A 141 -12.69 -11.47 -5.49
N SER A 142 -12.57 -11.52 -6.81
CA SER A 142 -13.08 -12.63 -7.65
C SER A 142 -12.41 -13.98 -7.36
N ASN A 143 -11.22 -13.98 -6.78
CA ASN A 143 -10.48 -15.20 -6.42
C ASN A 143 -10.94 -15.82 -5.10
N ARG A 144 -11.76 -15.13 -4.32
CA ARG A 144 -12.43 -15.71 -3.14
C ARG A 144 -13.68 -16.42 -3.63
N GLY A 145 -13.73 -17.73 -3.44
CA GLY A 145 -14.89 -18.54 -3.81
C GLY A 145 -16.18 -17.91 -3.31
N ARG A 146 -17.01 -17.44 -4.22
CA ARG A 146 -18.37 -16.98 -3.89
C ARG A 146 -19.22 -18.21 -3.69
N PRO A 147 -20.14 -18.24 -2.72
CA PRO A 147 -21.18 -19.25 -2.72
C PRO A 147 -21.95 -19.16 -4.04
N GLU A 148 -22.11 -20.29 -4.73
CA GLU A 148 -22.78 -20.36 -6.04
C GLU A 148 -24.24 -19.89 -6.00
N THR A 149 -24.82 -19.81 -4.81
CA THR A 149 -26.19 -19.34 -4.58
C THR A 149 -26.24 -18.42 -3.38
N ILE A 150 -26.76 -17.21 -3.58
CA ILE A 150 -27.19 -16.35 -2.48
C ILE A 150 -28.50 -16.96 -1.97
N PRO A 151 -28.62 -17.38 -0.70
CA PRO A 151 -29.89 -17.79 -0.15
C PRO A 151 -30.91 -16.64 -0.30
N LYS A 152 -32.08 -16.95 -0.88
CA LYS A 152 -33.19 -16.01 -0.98
C LYS A 152 -33.84 -15.78 0.38
#